data_f322456e581d66c0e91c9478c5d27a9c
#
_entry.id   f322456e581d66c0e91c9478c5d27a9c
#
_cell.length_a   1.000
_cell.length_b   1.000
_cell.length_c   1.000
_cell.angle_alpha   90.00
_cell.angle_beta   90.00
_cell.angle_gamma   90.00
#
_symmetry.space_group_name_H-M   'P 1'
#
loop_
_entity.id
_entity.type
_entity.pdbx_description
1 polymer ?
#
loop_
_entity_poly.entity_id
_entity_poly.type
_entity_poly.pdbx_seq_one_letter_code
_entity_poly.pdbx_strand_id
1 'polypeptide(L)'
;GETVLGEALQTQAGARSGLFSLAQCLEQPSLLLGQVAIDYPIAGPRAVRAFVSVLQQDLALSVIAPLTLRLFRDGHAPLPDAKRIFLAPADHPKQTVSRWFQLPGGEGVDEETFVRSAGALTAEWYPVFRRQLGVSPGAYWSSTGLGLGAPFSAVWNRVEPQALCQLAQGWLEQFQNDANQFIDWIPAVFGEQATAIPQRKG
;
A
#
# COMPACT_ATOMS: atom_id res chain seq x y z
N GLY A 1 3.46 22.78 14.87
CA GLY A 1 4.27 22.83 13.67
C GLY A 1 3.85 21.87 12.59
N GLU A 2 3.63 20.58 12.89
CA GLU A 2 3.25 19.56 11.89
C GLU A 2 1.86 19.80 11.31
N THR A 3 0.91 20.28 12.10
CA THR A 3 -0.46 20.59 11.66
C THR A 3 -0.46 21.74 10.66
N VAL A 4 0.33 22.78 10.92
CA VAL A 4 0.45 23.95 10.03
C VAL A 4 1.11 23.56 8.71
N LEU A 5 2.14 22.72 8.75
CA LEU A 5 2.80 22.22 7.54
C LEU A 5 1.85 21.32 6.74
N GLY A 6 1.10 20.45 7.41
CA GLY A 6 0.09 19.59 6.79
C GLY A 6 -1.03 20.43 6.15
N GLU A 7 -1.53 21.45 6.83
CA GLU A 7 -2.53 22.38 6.30
C GLU A 7 -1.98 23.21 5.14
N ALA A 8 -0.73 23.68 5.24
CA ALA A 8 -0.08 24.40 4.15
C ALA A 8 0.12 23.52 2.92
N LEU A 9 0.54 22.28 3.10
CA LEU A 9 0.66 21.31 2.02
C LEU A 9 -0.70 20.91 1.43
N GLN A 10 -1.74 20.75 2.28
CA GLN A 10 -3.10 20.56 1.83
C GLN A 10 -3.63 21.77 1.04
N THR A 11 -3.31 22.98 1.48
CA THR A 11 -3.71 24.22 0.79
C THR A 11 -2.99 24.34 -0.56
N GLN A 12 -1.70 24.04 -0.62
CA GLN A 12 -0.95 23.98 -1.88
C GLN A 12 -1.44 22.86 -2.77
N ALA A 13 -1.79 21.74 -2.18
CA ALA A 13 -2.32 20.59 -2.87
C ALA A 13 -3.74 20.84 -3.39
N GLY A 14 -4.60 21.51 -2.61
CA GLY A 14 -5.93 21.94 -3.05
C GLY A 14 -5.87 22.94 -4.19
N ALA A 15 -4.84 23.79 -4.23
CA ALA A 15 -4.59 24.70 -5.35
C ALA A 15 -4.09 23.97 -6.61
N ARG A 16 -3.55 22.75 -6.46
CA ARG A 16 -3.18 21.83 -7.54
C ARG A 16 -4.27 20.79 -7.68
N SER A 17 -5.39 21.13 -8.28
CA SER A 17 -6.61 20.30 -8.42
C SER A 17 -6.39 18.79 -8.33
N GLY A 18 -6.92 18.15 -7.32
CA GLY A 18 -6.95 16.70 -7.21
C GLY A 18 -6.22 16.10 -6.02
N LEU A 19 -5.45 16.88 -5.24
CA LEU A 19 -4.77 16.33 -4.07
C LEU A 19 -5.72 16.17 -2.88
N PHE A 20 -5.80 14.96 -2.39
CA PHE A 20 -6.55 14.62 -1.18
C PHE A 20 -5.78 13.56 -0.39
N SER A 21 -6.08 13.44 0.90
CA SER A 21 -5.48 12.41 1.75
C SER A 21 -6.19 11.07 1.58
N LEU A 22 -5.51 9.99 1.96
CA LEU A 22 -6.13 8.68 2.05
C LEU A 22 -7.32 8.70 3.01
N ALA A 23 -7.20 9.39 4.15
CA ALA A 23 -8.30 9.54 5.10
C ALA A 23 -9.54 10.16 4.44
N GLN A 24 -9.36 11.21 3.64
CA GLN A 24 -10.46 11.82 2.87
C GLN A 24 -11.02 10.84 1.83
N CYS A 25 -10.17 10.09 1.14
CA CYS A 25 -10.60 9.07 0.20
C CYS A 25 -11.41 7.96 0.87
N LEU A 26 -11.02 7.52 2.07
CA LEU A 26 -11.76 6.50 2.80
C LEU A 26 -13.16 6.98 3.23
N GLU A 27 -13.30 8.26 3.56
CA GLU A 27 -14.60 8.87 3.87
C GLU A 27 -15.43 9.14 2.60
N GLN A 28 -14.77 9.54 1.51
CA GLN A 28 -15.42 9.89 0.25
C GLN A 28 -14.68 9.21 -0.92
N PRO A 29 -14.95 7.92 -1.19
CA PRO A 29 -14.25 7.16 -2.24
C PRO A 29 -14.39 7.73 -3.66
N SER A 30 -15.43 8.53 -3.91
CA SER A 30 -15.62 9.22 -5.20
C SER A 30 -14.46 10.17 -5.56
N LEU A 31 -13.67 10.62 -4.58
CA LEU A 31 -12.46 11.41 -4.84
C LEU A 31 -11.45 10.62 -5.68
N LEU A 32 -11.23 9.35 -5.34
CA LEU A 32 -10.31 8.49 -6.08
C LEU A 32 -10.85 8.15 -7.47
N LEU A 33 -12.14 7.84 -7.56
CA LEU A 33 -12.79 7.58 -8.85
C LEU A 33 -12.73 8.81 -9.76
N GLY A 34 -12.92 10.00 -9.21
CA GLY A 34 -12.79 11.26 -9.93
C GLY A 34 -11.37 11.49 -10.47
N GLN A 35 -10.36 11.17 -9.66
CA GLN A 35 -8.95 11.29 -10.09
C GLN A 35 -8.62 10.28 -11.19
N VAL A 36 -9.10 9.05 -11.09
CA VAL A 36 -8.94 8.05 -12.16
C VAL A 36 -9.56 8.54 -13.46
N ALA A 37 -10.74 9.17 -13.39
CA ALA A 37 -11.40 9.73 -14.56
C ALA A 37 -10.60 10.87 -15.20
N ILE A 38 -9.88 11.66 -14.41
CA ILE A 38 -8.96 12.71 -14.89
C ILE A 38 -7.72 12.08 -15.56
N ASP A 39 -7.10 11.10 -14.91
CA ASP A 39 -5.91 10.43 -15.42
C ASP A 39 -6.20 9.61 -16.69
N TYR A 40 -7.40 9.06 -16.80
CA TYR A 40 -7.82 8.18 -17.90
C TYR A 40 -9.19 8.57 -18.44
N PRO A 41 -9.30 9.68 -19.19
CA PRO A 41 -10.60 10.26 -19.57
C PRO A 41 -11.46 9.37 -20.49
N ILE A 42 -10.88 8.36 -21.13
CA ILE A 42 -11.58 7.48 -22.07
C ILE A 42 -11.82 6.07 -21.47
N ALA A 43 -11.55 5.88 -20.19
CA ALA A 43 -11.68 4.57 -19.56
C ALA A 43 -13.16 4.20 -19.32
N GLY A 44 -13.56 2.99 -19.73
CA GLY A 44 -14.84 2.41 -19.36
C GLY A 44 -14.84 1.89 -17.92
N PRO A 45 -16.02 1.49 -17.38
CA PRO A 45 -16.15 1.06 -15.97
C PRO A 45 -15.22 -0.08 -15.56
N ARG A 46 -14.97 -1.02 -16.46
CA ARG A 46 -14.06 -2.15 -16.19
C ARG A 46 -12.61 -1.68 -16.09
N ALA A 47 -12.18 -0.76 -16.95
CA ALA A 47 -10.86 -0.16 -16.92
C ALA A 47 -10.66 0.70 -15.68
N VAL A 48 -11.68 1.45 -15.26
CA VAL A 48 -11.63 2.26 -14.02
C VAL A 48 -11.31 1.37 -12.81
N ARG A 49 -11.92 0.20 -12.67
CA ARG A 49 -11.61 -0.76 -11.59
C ARG A 49 -10.17 -1.23 -11.64
N ALA A 50 -9.65 -1.52 -12.85
CA ALA A 50 -8.26 -1.92 -13.02
C ALA A 50 -7.30 -0.81 -12.58
N PHE A 51 -7.57 0.45 -12.92
CA PHE A 51 -6.76 1.58 -12.52
C PHE A 51 -6.83 1.86 -11.02
N VAL A 52 -8.00 1.66 -10.39
CA VAL A 52 -8.13 1.74 -8.93
C VAL A 52 -7.27 0.66 -8.25
N SER A 53 -7.24 -0.56 -8.79
CA SER A 53 -6.37 -1.63 -8.28
C SER A 53 -4.89 -1.27 -8.41
N VAL A 54 -4.49 -0.63 -9.51
CA VAL A 54 -3.11 -0.13 -9.71
C VAL A 54 -2.78 0.95 -8.67
N LEU A 55 -3.70 1.85 -8.36
CA LEU A 55 -3.50 2.87 -7.33
C LEU A 55 -3.41 2.27 -5.92
N GLN A 56 -4.19 1.22 -5.64
CA GLN A 56 -4.06 0.49 -4.37
C GLN A 56 -2.71 -0.22 -4.27
N GLN A 57 -2.22 -0.80 -5.36
CA GLN A 57 -0.87 -1.37 -5.42
C GLN A 57 0.20 -0.29 -5.22
N ASP A 58 0.04 0.88 -5.84
CA ASP A 58 0.95 2.00 -5.63
C ASP A 58 0.99 2.45 -4.17
N LEU A 59 -0.14 2.45 -3.47
CA LEU A 59 -0.19 2.73 -2.03
C LEU A 59 0.71 1.76 -1.24
N ALA A 60 0.67 0.49 -1.57
CA ALA A 60 1.54 -0.51 -0.94
C ALA A 60 3.02 -0.29 -1.28
N LEU A 61 3.35 -0.03 -2.53
CA LEU A 61 4.74 0.09 -3.00
C LEU A 61 5.38 1.44 -2.68
N SER A 62 4.60 2.52 -2.73
CA SER A 62 5.13 3.88 -2.52
C SER A 62 5.08 4.34 -1.07
N VAL A 63 4.20 3.75 -0.24
CA VAL A 63 4.03 4.15 1.17
C VAL A 63 4.42 3.03 2.12
N ILE A 64 3.81 1.86 2.01
CA ILE A 64 4.03 0.76 2.97
C ILE A 64 5.45 0.19 2.83
N ALA A 65 5.89 -0.10 1.61
CA ALA A 65 7.20 -0.71 1.37
C ALA A 65 8.37 0.13 1.93
N PRO A 66 8.45 1.45 1.70
CA PRO A 66 9.52 2.25 2.29
C PRO A 66 9.55 2.22 3.83
N LEU A 67 8.38 2.20 4.46
CA LEU A 67 8.28 2.13 5.92
C LEU A 67 8.73 0.77 6.45
N THR A 68 8.33 -0.32 5.79
CA THR A 68 8.75 -1.67 6.16
C THR A 68 10.26 -1.87 5.96
N LEU A 69 10.81 -1.35 4.86
CA LEU A 69 12.25 -1.37 4.62
C LEU A 69 13.01 -0.61 5.70
N ARG A 70 12.50 0.54 6.11
CA ARG A 70 13.08 1.34 7.19
C ARG A 70 13.02 0.60 8.53
N LEU A 71 11.90 -0.08 8.83
CA LEU A 71 11.75 -0.90 10.02
C LEU A 71 12.85 -1.97 10.10
N PHE A 72 13.09 -2.68 8.99
CA PHE A 72 14.12 -3.73 8.93
C PHE A 72 15.54 -3.16 9.03
N ARG A 73 15.79 -1.99 8.45
CA ARG A 73 17.10 -1.36 8.50
C ARG A 73 17.42 -0.80 9.88
N ASP A 74 16.48 -0.11 10.51
CA ASP A 74 16.70 0.71 11.70
C ASP A 74 16.11 0.11 12.98
N GLY A 75 15.28 -0.94 12.88
CA GLY A 75 14.59 -1.55 14.02
C GLY A 75 13.33 -0.78 14.46
N HIS A 76 13.05 0.34 13.86
CA HIS A 76 11.85 1.16 14.10
C HIS A 76 11.49 1.94 12.82
N ALA A 77 10.21 2.28 12.68
CA ALA A 77 9.74 3.12 11.59
C ALA A 77 8.42 3.79 11.99
N PRO A 78 8.07 4.93 11.37
CA PRO A 78 6.73 5.49 11.49
C PRO A 78 5.68 4.54 10.92
N LEU A 79 4.48 4.58 11.48
CA LEU A 79 3.34 3.85 10.92
C LEU A 79 2.81 4.53 9.66
N PRO A 80 2.20 3.77 8.74
CA PRO A 80 1.32 4.38 7.74
C PRO A 80 0.23 5.18 8.43
N ASP A 81 -0.01 6.41 7.97
CA ASP A 81 -1.01 7.30 8.56
C ASP A 81 -1.90 7.87 7.44
N ALA A 82 -3.14 7.45 7.39
CA ALA A 82 -4.08 7.84 6.35
C ALA A 82 -4.28 9.37 6.25
N LYS A 83 -4.10 10.10 7.34
CA LYS A 83 -4.20 11.57 7.36
C LYS A 83 -2.97 12.25 6.76
N ARG A 84 -1.86 11.54 6.67
CA ARG A 84 -0.58 12.04 6.15
C ARG A 84 -0.19 11.40 4.82
N ILE A 85 -1.01 10.49 4.31
CA ILE A 85 -0.85 9.88 2.99
C ILE A 85 -1.69 10.68 2.00
N PHE A 86 -1.07 11.21 0.95
CA PHE A 86 -1.72 12.05 -0.05
C PHE A 86 -1.52 11.48 -1.45
N LEU A 87 -2.51 11.69 -2.30
CA LEU A 87 -2.39 11.39 -3.72
C LEU A 87 -1.85 12.62 -4.45
N ALA A 88 -0.68 12.48 -5.06
CA ALA A 88 -0.09 13.50 -5.90
C ALA A 88 -0.53 13.32 -7.35
N PRO A 89 -0.96 14.37 -8.05
CA PRO A 89 -1.28 14.28 -9.47
C PRO A 89 -0.02 14.00 -10.30
N ALA A 90 -0.23 13.43 -11.47
CA ALA A 90 0.83 13.26 -12.46
C ALA A 90 1.21 14.63 -13.03
N ASP A 91 2.36 15.17 -12.63
CA ASP A 91 2.83 16.49 -13.06
C ASP A 91 4.11 16.43 -13.90
N HIS A 92 4.62 15.24 -14.21
CA HIS A 92 5.82 15.04 -15.00
C HIS A 92 5.48 14.47 -16.38
N PRO A 93 6.15 14.91 -17.48
CA PRO A 93 5.87 14.41 -18.83
C PRO A 93 5.96 12.89 -19.01
N LYS A 94 6.74 12.21 -18.16
CA LYS A 94 6.89 10.74 -18.17
C LYS A 94 5.99 10.03 -17.16
N GLN A 95 5.34 10.76 -16.26
CA GLN A 95 4.43 10.21 -15.25
C GLN A 95 3.00 10.38 -15.74
N THR A 96 2.37 9.29 -16.11
CA THR A 96 1.02 9.28 -16.70
C THR A 96 -0.08 9.08 -15.68
N VAL A 97 0.27 8.76 -14.42
CA VAL A 97 -0.68 8.43 -13.36
C VAL A 97 -0.30 9.11 -12.05
N SER A 98 -1.31 9.39 -11.25
CA SER A 98 -1.14 9.88 -9.88
C SER A 98 -0.47 8.82 -9.00
N ARG A 99 0.19 9.25 -7.93
CA ARG A 99 0.87 8.37 -6.98
C ARG A 99 0.66 8.82 -5.56
N TRP A 100 0.68 7.84 -4.64
CA TRP A 100 0.61 8.10 -3.22
C TRP A 100 1.98 8.43 -2.62
N PHE A 101 1.97 9.29 -1.62
CA PHE A 101 3.13 9.56 -0.78
C PHE A 101 2.70 9.85 0.64
N GLN A 102 3.54 9.52 1.62
CA GLN A 102 3.32 9.92 3.00
C GLN A 102 4.24 11.08 3.35
N LEU A 103 3.72 12.08 4.05
CA LEU A 103 4.52 13.20 4.54
C LEU A 103 5.65 12.69 5.44
N PRO A 104 6.87 13.24 5.30
CA PRO A 104 7.99 12.86 6.14
C PRO A 104 7.76 13.23 7.59
N GLY A 105 8.42 12.52 8.51
CA GLY A 105 8.25 12.71 9.94
C GLY A 105 7.35 11.65 10.55
N GLY A 106 6.94 11.88 11.79
CA GLY A 106 6.23 10.89 12.58
C GLY A 106 7.16 10.12 13.50
N GLU A 107 6.62 9.71 14.64
CA GLU A 107 7.37 8.94 15.63
C GLU A 107 7.56 7.51 15.16
N GLY A 108 8.81 7.02 15.22
CA GLY A 108 9.11 5.62 14.92
C GLY A 108 8.61 4.71 16.03
N VAL A 109 7.99 3.59 15.62
CA VAL A 109 7.55 2.55 16.54
C VAL A 109 8.41 1.30 16.34
N ASP A 110 8.44 0.42 17.34
CA ASP A 110 9.14 -0.84 17.28
C ASP A 110 8.45 -1.86 16.35
N GLU A 111 9.11 -2.99 16.12
CA GLU A 111 8.60 -4.04 15.23
C GLU A 111 7.24 -4.57 15.68
N GLU A 112 7.08 -4.89 16.96
CA GLU A 112 5.83 -5.42 17.50
C GLU A 112 4.66 -4.45 17.30
N THR A 113 4.87 -3.18 17.62
CA THR A 113 3.87 -2.13 17.44
C THR A 113 3.56 -1.92 15.96
N PHE A 114 4.60 -1.91 15.10
CA PHE A 114 4.43 -1.76 13.66
C PHE A 114 3.56 -2.88 13.08
N VAL A 115 3.89 -4.13 13.37
CA VAL A 115 3.17 -5.31 12.87
C VAL A 115 1.69 -5.24 13.28
N ARG A 116 1.44 -5.04 14.55
CA ARG A 116 0.07 -4.98 15.08
C ARG A 116 -0.73 -3.83 14.47
N SER A 117 -0.15 -2.64 14.43
CA SER A 117 -0.86 -1.44 13.99
C SER A 117 -1.00 -1.38 12.46
N ALA A 118 0.01 -1.76 11.71
CA ALA A 118 -0.07 -1.82 10.24
C ALA A 118 -1.06 -2.89 9.78
N GLY A 119 -1.10 -4.03 10.46
CA GLY A 119 -2.09 -5.06 10.21
C GLY A 119 -3.52 -4.56 10.43
N ALA A 120 -3.76 -3.86 11.54
CA ALA A 120 -5.06 -3.28 11.86
C ALA A 120 -5.47 -2.19 10.85
N LEU A 121 -4.54 -1.29 10.48
CA LEU A 121 -4.81 -0.22 9.53
C LEU A 121 -5.16 -0.75 8.14
N THR A 122 -4.40 -1.68 7.61
CA THR A 122 -4.67 -2.26 6.28
C THR A 122 -5.99 -3.03 6.27
N ALA A 123 -6.36 -3.68 7.36
CA ALA A 123 -7.65 -4.33 7.52
C ALA A 123 -8.81 -3.31 7.62
N GLU A 124 -8.59 -2.17 8.25
CA GLU A 124 -9.56 -1.07 8.33
C GLU A 124 -9.82 -0.43 6.97
N TRP A 125 -8.80 -0.27 6.13
CA TRP A 125 -8.94 0.30 4.78
C TRP A 125 -9.62 -0.66 3.79
N TYR A 126 -9.47 -1.96 4.01
CA TYR A 126 -9.95 -2.99 3.09
C TYR A 126 -11.41 -2.87 2.69
N PRO A 127 -12.39 -2.68 3.61
CA PRO A 127 -13.80 -2.61 3.24
C PRO A 127 -14.11 -1.50 2.23
N VAL A 128 -13.45 -0.36 2.31
CA VAL A 128 -13.64 0.74 1.38
C VAL A 128 -13.13 0.36 -0.02
N PHE A 129 -11.91 -0.15 -0.11
CA PHE A 129 -11.35 -0.61 -1.39
C PHE A 129 -12.17 -1.74 -1.99
N ARG A 130 -12.63 -2.67 -1.18
CA ARG A 130 -13.42 -3.83 -1.63
C ARG A 130 -14.81 -3.45 -2.08
N ARG A 131 -15.57 -2.80 -1.22
CA ARG A 131 -17.02 -2.59 -1.41
C ARG A 131 -17.33 -1.37 -2.27
N GLN A 132 -16.59 -0.29 -2.09
CA GLN A 132 -16.88 0.98 -2.73
C GLN A 132 -16.01 1.24 -3.95
N LEU A 133 -14.80 0.72 -3.99
CA LEU A 133 -13.87 0.92 -5.09
C LEU A 133 -13.71 -0.31 -5.99
N GLY A 134 -14.26 -1.45 -5.60
CA GLY A 134 -14.33 -2.64 -6.45
C GLY A 134 -13.01 -3.41 -6.59
N VAL A 135 -12.05 -3.21 -5.68
CA VAL A 135 -10.81 -3.99 -5.66
C VAL A 135 -11.10 -5.38 -5.13
N SER A 136 -10.68 -6.42 -5.86
CA SER A 136 -10.89 -7.79 -5.40
C SER A 136 -10.07 -8.10 -4.14
N PRO A 137 -10.52 -9.06 -3.29
CA PRO A 137 -9.75 -9.44 -2.11
C PRO A 137 -8.32 -9.88 -2.44
N GLY A 138 -8.17 -10.72 -3.47
CA GLY A 138 -6.85 -11.19 -3.90
C GLY A 138 -5.94 -10.06 -4.33
N ALA A 139 -6.43 -9.11 -5.14
CA ALA A 139 -5.66 -7.95 -5.58
C ALA A 139 -5.26 -7.06 -4.41
N TYR A 140 -6.20 -6.76 -3.50
CA TYR A 140 -5.93 -5.91 -2.36
C TYR A 140 -4.83 -6.47 -1.45
N TRP A 141 -4.98 -7.73 -1.03
CA TRP A 141 -4.04 -8.33 -0.10
C TRP A 141 -2.72 -8.70 -0.75
N SER A 142 -2.71 -9.14 -2.01
CA SER A 142 -1.48 -9.35 -2.75
C SER A 142 -0.66 -8.06 -2.84
N SER A 143 -1.29 -6.95 -3.16
CA SER A 143 -0.63 -5.65 -3.20
C SER A 143 -0.13 -5.22 -1.82
N THR A 144 -0.95 -5.38 -0.79
CA THR A 144 -0.56 -5.08 0.59
C THR A 144 0.64 -5.94 1.01
N GLY A 145 0.63 -7.22 0.65
CA GLY A 145 1.75 -8.15 0.89
C GLY A 145 3.05 -7.72 0.24
N LEU A 146 3.00 -7.14 -0.96
CA LEU A 146 4.18 -6.57 -1.62
C LEU A 146 4.83 -5.46 -0.79
N GLY A 147 4.03 -4.61 -0.17
CA GLY A 147 4.53 -3.57 0.72
C GLY A 147 5.12 -4.11 2.01
N LEU A 148 4.39 -4.98 2.69
CA LEU A 148 4.80 -5.57 3.97
C LEU A 148 5.97 -6.54 3.81
N GLY A 149 6.09 -7.23 2.67
CA GLY A 149 7.16 -8.16 2.35
C GLY A 149 8.33 -7.58 1.56
N ALA A 150 8.38 -6.27 1.36
CA ALA A 150 9.41 -5.60 0.57
C ALA A 150 10.85 -5.95 0.95
N PRO A 151 11.23 -6.08 2.25
CA PRO A 151 12.58 -6.47 2.62
C PRO A 151 13.02 -7.83 2.06
N PHE A 152 12.10 -8.78 1.98
CA PHE A 152 12.40 -10.13 1.46
C PHE A 152 12.57 -10.11 -0.06
N SER A 153 11.75 -9.33 -0.78
CA SER A 153 11.92 -9.12 -2.23
C SER A 153 13.27 -8.47 -2.56
N ALA A 154 13.73 -7.55 -1.73
CA ALA A 154 15.00 -6.84 -1.94
C ALA A 154 16.23 -7.76 -1.88
N VAL A 155 16.14 -8.89 -1.17
CA VAL A 155 17.26 -9.83 -0.99
C VAL A 155 17.07 -11.16 -1.73
N TRP A 156 16.05 -11.25 -2.58
CA TRP A 156 15.67 -12.49 -3.28
C TRP A 156 16.83 -13.22 -3.95
N ASN A 157 17.71 -12.49 -4.62
CA ASN A 157 18.84 -13.06 -5.35
C ASN A 157 20.08 -13.33 -4.48
N ARG A 158 20.03 -13.05 -3.16
CA ARG A 158 21.18 -13.12 -2.27
C ARG A 158 21.07 -14.19 -1.19
N VAL A 159 19.92 -14.83 -1.08
CA VAL A 159 19.62 -15.80 -0.03
C VAL A 159 19.02 -17.04 -0.69
N GLU A 160 19.20 -18.20 -0.05
CA GLU A 160 18.59 -19.45 -0.53
C GLU A 160 17.06 -19.31 -0.61
N PRO A 161 16.44 -19.60 -1.78
CA PRO A 161 15.03 -19.25 -2.01
C PRO A 161 14.04 -19.89 -1.04
N GLN A 162 14.23 -21.16 -0.68
CA GLN A 162 13.31 -21.86 0.21
C GLN A 162 13.34 -21.27 1.63
N ALA A 163 14.53 -21.00 2.16
CA ALA A 163 14.71 -20.38 3.47
C ALA A 163 14.12 -18.97 3.50
N LEU A 164 14.34 -18.21 2.42
CA LEU A 164 13.80 -16.85 2.30
C LEU A 164 12.27 -16.86 2.27
N CYS A 165 11.65 -17.77 1.52
CA CYS A 165 10.20 -17.90 1.47
C CYS A 165 9.61 -18.27 2.84
N GLN A 166 10.27 -19.17 3.59
CA GLN A 166 9.83 -19.53 4.93
C GLN A 166 9.87 -18.33 5.89
N LEU A 167 10.95 -17.54 5.84
CA LEU A 167 11.09 -16.32 6.65
C LEU A 167 10.03 -15.28 6.26
N ALA A 168 9.84 -15.06 4.97
CA ALA A 168 8.85 -14.12 4.46
C ALA A 168 7.42 -14.54 4.86
N GLN A 169 7.11 -15.82 4.75
CA GLN A 169 5.81 -16.35 5.18
C GLN A 169 5.60 -16.13 6.68
N GLY A 170 6.59 -16.49 7.51
CA GLY A 170 6.51 -16.28 8.96
C GLY A 170 6.34 -14.80 9.33
N TRP A 171 7.00 -13.90 8.61
CA TRP A 171 6.82 -12.46 8.79
C TRP A 171 5.42 -12.02 8.41
N LEU A 172 4.93 -12.39 7.22
CA LEU A 172 3.64 -11.95 6.70
C LEU A 172 2.46 -12.54 7.47
N GLU A 173 2.59 -13.75 8.00
CA GLU A 173 1.57 -14.37 8.85
C GLU A 173 1.25 -13.54 10.11
N GLN A 174 2.20 -12.75 10.60
CA GLN A 174 1.99 -11.88 11.76
C GLN A 174 0.97 -10.76 11.48
N PHE A 175 0.80 -10.37 10.21
CA PHE A 175 -0.17 -9.34 9.81
C PHE A 175 -1.56 -9.90 9.51
N GLN A 176 -1.72 -11.22 9.51
CA GLN A 176 -2.99 -11.86 9.16
C GLN A 176 -4.05 -11.63 10.22
N ASN A 177 -5.26 -11.48 9.75
CA ASN A 177 -6.49 -11.39 10.54
C ASN A 177 -7.63 -11.98 9.71
N ASP A 178 -8.86 -11.95 10.23
CA ASP A 178 -10.01 -12.54 9.57
C ASP A 178 -10.28 -11.97 8.17
N ALA A 179 -9.87 -10.75 7.91
CA ALA A 179 -10.07 -10.10 6.61
C ALA A 179 -9.10 -10.60 5.54
N ASN A 180 -7.91 -11.09 5.91
CA ASN A 180 -6.87 -11.51 4.99
C ASN A 180 -6.52 -13.00 5.01
N GLN A 181 -7.38 -13.83 5.64
CA GLN A 181 -7.15 -15.27 5.79
C GLN A 181 -7.03 -16.05 4.46
N PHE A 182 -7.53 -15.48 3.36
CA PHE A 182 -7.55 -16.14 2.05
C PHE A 182 -6.33 -15.80 1.19
N ILE A 183 -5.34 -15.09 1.72
CA ILE A 183 -4.25 -14.58 0.91
C ILE A 183 -3.08 -15.54 0.94
N ASP A 184 -2.56 -15.81 -0.25
CA ASP A 184 -1.28 -16.44 -0.44
C ASP A 184 -0.22 -15.34 -0.58
N TRP A 185 0.53 -15.09 0.48
CA TRP A 185 1.54 -14.05 0.55
C TRP A 185 2.76 -14.33 -0.34
N ILE A 186 3.11 -15.60 -0.52
CA ILE A 186 4.35 -15.97 -1.20
C ILE A 186 4.35 -15.53 -2.67
N PRO A 187 3.31 -15.81 -3.48
CA PRO A 187 3.23 -15.27 -4.83
C PRO A 187 3.18 -13.75 -4.88
N ALA A 188 2.58 -13.10 -3.89
CA ALA A 188 2.55 -11.64 -3.82
C ALA A 188 3.95 -11.04 -3.71
N VAL A 189 4.82 -11.65 -2.91
CA VAL A 189 6.19 -11.16 -2.66
C VAL A 189 7.18 -11.58 -3.75
N PHE A 190 7.11 -12.82 -4.22
CA PHE A 190 8.12 -13.43 -5.10
C PHE A 190 7.63 -13.73 -6.51
N GLY A 191 6.34 -13.52 -6.80
CA GLY A 191 5.76 -13.75 -8.12
C GLY A 191 5.83 -15.21 -8.54
N GLU A 192 6.00 -15.45 -9.84
CA GLU A 192 6.02 -16.80 -10.43
C GLU A 192 7.15 -17.68 -9.93
N GLN A 193 8.25 -17.09 -9.46
CA GLN A 193 9.39 -17.83 -8.94
C GLN A 193 9.05 -18.64 -7.70
N ALA A 194 8.00 -18.26 -6.99
CA ALA A 194 7.53 -18.96 -5.78
C ALA A 194 6.73 -20.23 -6.10
N THR A 195 6.27 -20.43 -7.34
CA THR A 195 5.41 -21.58 -7.70
C THR A 195 6.12 -22.93 -7.55
N ALA A 196 7.45 -22.96 -7.65
CA ALA A 196 8.26 -24.17 -7.46
C ALA A 196 8.50 -24.53 -5.98
N ILE A 197 8.05 -23.69 -5.03
CA ILE A 197 8.29 -23.86 -3.60
C ILE A 197 6.97 -24.29 -2.95
N PRO A 198 6.97 -25.33 -2.09
CA PRO A 198 5.75 -25.73 -1.37
C PRO A 198 5.19 -24.56 -0.57
N GLN A 199 3.94 -24.22 -0.83
CA GLN A 199 3.27 -23.12 -0.17
C GLN A 199 2.31 -23.67 0.89
N ARG A 200 2.23 -22.93 2.01
CA ARG A 200 1.25 -23.21 3.04
C ARG A 200 -0.11 -22.67 2.57
N LYS A 201 -1.08 -23.56 2.39
CA LYS A 201 -2.47 -23.13 2.15
C LYS A 201 -3.07 -22.64 3.46
N GLY A 202 -3.40 -21.38 3.49
CA GLY A 202 -4.13 -20.79 4.59
C GLY A 202 -5.60 -21.21 4.58
#